data_6ab45a349089d10c60090ddd6b70f457
#
_entry.id   6ab45a349089d10c60090ddd6b70f457
#
_cell.length_a   1.000
_cell.length_b   1.000
_cell.length_c   1.000
_cell.angle_alpha   90.00
_cell.angle_beta   90.00
_cell.angle_gamma   90.00
#
_symmetry.space_group_name_H-M   'P 1'
#
loop_
_entity.id
_entity.type
_entity.pdbx_description
1 polymer ?
#
loop_
_entity_poly.entity_id
_entity_poly.type
_entity_poly.pdbx_seq_one_letter_code
_entity_poly.pdbx_strand_id
1 'polypeptide(L)'
;MKMLKFKKNQKGFTLVEVLLVVVILGILAAVALPRFLTTRDESQRRTCQSNLSAMNAAIEEYQFMNGTWPNTLADVTSDTSRFPDGAPVCPKNGTYSLDTTIKRAACSLAASDGHAL
;
A
#
# COMPACT_ATOMS: atom_id res chain seq x y z
N MET A 1 -44.18 -2.58 47.72
CA MET A 1 -43.42 -2.68 46.46
C MET A 1 -42.46 -3.86 46.57
N LYS A 2 -42.73 -4.95 45.87
CA LYS A 2 -41.79 -6.04 45.78
C LYS A 2 -40.71 -5.65 44.74
N MET A 3 -39.48 -5.38 45.19
CA MET A 3 -38.32 -5.29 44.31
C MET A 3 -38.07 -6.67 43.69
N LEU A 4 -38.26 -6.77 42.38
CA LEU A 4 -37.79 -7.88 41.59
C LEU A 4 -36.25 -7.91 41.61
N LYS A 5 -35.66 -8.76 42.46
CA LYS A 5 -34.25 -9.09 42.40
C LYS A 5 -34.01 -9.87 41.10
N PHE A 6 -33.58 -9.20 40.07
CA PHE A 6 -32.98 -9.87 38.92
C PHE A 6 -31.71 -10.59 39.39
N LYS A 7 -31.81 -11.90 39.56
CA LYS A 7 -30.63 -12.76 39.71
C LYS A 7 -29.83 -12.66 38.42
N LYS A 8 -28.85 -11.77 38.37
CA LYS A 8 -27.84 -11.80 37.30
C LYS A 8 -27.13 -13.15 37.40
N ASN A 9 -27.44 -14.04 36.47
CA ASN A 9 -26.62 -15.22 36.21
C ASN A 9 -25.28 -14.73 35.67
N GLN A 10 -24.38 -14.35 36.57
CA GLN A 10 -23.01 -13.98 36.21
C GLN A 10 -22.22 -15.28 36.04
N LYS A 11 -22.27 -15.83 34.82
CA LYS A 11 -21.27 -16.80 34.40
C LYS A 11 -20.02 -15.99 34.03
N GLY A 12 -19.09 -15.80 34.98
CA GLY A 12 -17.79 -15.20 34.72
C GLY A 12 -16.88 -16.17 33.97
N PHE A 13 -16.00 -15.64 33.12
CA PHE A 13 -14.93 -16.42 32.54
C PHE A 13 -13.95 -16.89 33.62
N THR A 14 -13.45 -18.10 33.50
CA THR A 14 -12.36 -18.58 34.34
C THR A 14 -11.03 -18.03 33.86
N LEU A 15 -10.07 -17.87 34.76
CA LEU A 15 -8.70 -17.45 34.42
C LEU A 15 -8.06 -18.39 33.38
N VAL A 16 -8.31 -19.69 33.48
CA VAL A 16 -7.79 -20.71 32.56
C VAL A 16 -8.37 -20.56 31.15
N GLU A 17 -9.66 -20.21 31.02
CA GLU A 17 -10.29 -19.98 29.72
C GLU A 17 -9.62 -18.81 28.99
N VAL A 18 -9.38 -17.68 29.67
CA VAL A 18 -8.69 -16.53 29.11
C VAL A 18 -7.25 -16.87 28.77
N LEU A 19 -6.55 -17.58 29.66
CA LEU A 19 -5.17 -18.01 29.43
C LEU A 19 -5.06 -18.91 28.18
N LEU A 20 -5.97 -19.87 28.04
CA LEU A 20 -6.00 -20.76 26.86
C LEU A 20 -6.21 -19.98 25.56
N VAL A 21 -7.12 -19.03 25.55
CA VAL A 21 -7.38 -18.19 24.37
C VAL A 21 -6.13 -17.38 23.98
N VAL A 22 -5.48 -16.73 24.94
CA VAL A 22 -4.27 -15.94 24.71
C VAL A 22 -3.12 -16.81 24.17
N VAL A 23 -2.94 -18.01 24.70
CA VAL A 23 -1.91 -18.96 24.23
C VAL A 23 -2.18 -19.38 22.79
N ILE A 24 -3.41 -19.73 22.45
CA ILE A 24 -3.79 -20.10 21.06
C ILE A 24 -3.57 -18.94 20.11
N LEU A 25 -4.01 -17.73 20.47
CA LEU A 25 -3.79 -16.54 19.65
C LEU A 25 -2.31 -16.23 19.47
N GLY A 26 -1.49 -16.41 20.50
CA GLY A 26 -0.03 -16.25 20.43
C GLY A 26 0.63 -17.20 19.44
N ILE A 27 0.23 -18.48 19.46
CA ILE A 27 0.75 -19.48 18.52
C ILE A 27 0.35 -19.14 17.07
N LEU A 28 -0.91 -18.79 16.85
CA LEU A 28 -1.39 -18.42 15.52
C LEU A 28 -0.71 -17.15 15.00
N ALA A 29 -0.52 -16.15 15.86
CA ALA A 29 0.17 -14.91 15.50
C ALA A 29 1.65 -15.15 15.14
N ALA A 30 2.34 -16.04 15.85
CA ALA A 30 3.74 -16.37 15.59
C ALA A 30 3.95 -16.96 14.19
N VAL A 31 2.98 -17.71 13.68
CA VAL A 31 3.03 -18.29 12.31
C VAL A 31 2.57 -17.29 11.25
N ALA A 32 1.54 -16.50 11.55
CA ALA A 32 0.91 -15.61 10.59
C ALA A 32 1.72 -14.32 10.33
N LEU A 33 2.38 -13.78 11.34
CA LEU A 33 3.04 -12.48 11.27
C LEU A 33 4.17 -12.40 10.23
N PRO A 34 5.15 -13.31 10.19
CA PRO A 34 6.23 -13.23 9.19
C PRO A 34 5.71 -13.33 7.75
N ARG A 35 4.69 -14.15 7.51
CA ARG A 35 4.06 -14.30 6.21
C ARG A 35 3.29 -13.05 5.79
N PHE A 36 2.65 -12.38 6.73
CA PHE A 36 1.95 -11.12 6.49
C PHE A 36 2.90 -10.01 6.07
N LEU A 37 4.07 -9.89 6.71
CA LEU A 37 5.06 -8.87 6.39
C LEU A 37 5.61 -9.02 4.96
N THR A 38 5.94 -10.23 4.54
CA THR A 38 6.43 -10.50 3.18
C THR A 38 5.35 -10.20 2.13
N THR A 39 4.10 -10.56 2.40
CA THR A 39 2.98 -10.27 1.49
C THR A 39 2.72 -8.77 1.39
N ARG A 40 2.88 -8.03 2.48
CA ARG A 40 2.75 -6.57 2.50
C ARG A 40 3.80 -5.90 1.63
N ASP A 41 5.07 -6.29 1.76
CA ASP A 41 6.17 -5.74 0.96
C ASP A 41 5.96 -6.02 -0.54
N GLU A 42 5.55 -7.22 -0.88
CA GLU A 42 5.22 -7.59 -2.26
C GLU A 42 4.05 -6.77 -2.82
N SER A 43 3.01 -6.54 -2.02
CA SER A 43 1.86 -5.71 -2.40
C SER A 43 2.28 -4.26 -2.65
N GLN A 44 3.13 -3.70 -1.80
CA GLN A 44 3.67 -2.35 -1.96
C GLN A 44 4.52 -2.23 -3.22
N ARG A 45 5.35 -3.23 -3.51
CA ARG A 45 6.16 -3.29 -4.72
C ARG A 45 5.28 -3.31 -5.98
N ARG A 46 4.26 -4.14 -6.01
CA ARG A 46 3.31 -4.23 -7.14
C ARG A 46 2.53 -2.94 -7.35
N THR A 47 2.13 -2.27 -6.27
CA THR A 47 1.47 -0.96 -6.36
C THR A 47 2.40 0.08 -6.96
N CYS A 48 3.66 0.10 -6.54
CA CYS A 48 4.66 1.00 -7.13
C CYS A 48 4.86 0.73 -8.63
N GLN A 49 4.97 -0.54 -9.03
CA GLN A 49 5.08 -0.93 -10.44
C GLN A 49 3.84 -0.51 -11.25
N SER A 50 2.65 -0.66 -10.68
CA SER A 50 1.41 -0.18 -11.31
C SER A 50 1.40 1.34 -11.49
N ASN A 51 1.86 2.09 -10.49
CA ASN A 51 2.00 3.53 -10.57
C ASN A 51 3.01 3.94 -11.66
N LEU A 52 4.15 3.27 -11.74
CA LEU A 52 5.14 3.51 -12.80
C LEU A 52 4.57 3.22 -14.18
N SER A 53 3.82 2.16 -14.34
CA SER A 53 3.16 1.81 -15.60
C SER A 53 2.15 2.89 -16.01
N ALA A 54 1.34 3.39 -15.09
CA ALA A 54 0.40 4.46 -15.35
C ALA A 54 1.10 5.78 -15.75
N MET A 55 2.19 6.13 -15.07
CA MET A 55 2.98 7.30 -15.38
C MET A 55 3.68 7.17 -16.74
N ASN A 56 4.21 5.99 -17.07
CA ASN A 56 4.80 5.74 -18.39
C ASN A 56 3.79 5.89 -19.53
N ALA A 57 2.58 5.38 -19.35
CA ALA A 57 1.50 5.58 -20.31
C ALA A 57 1.17 7.06 -20.50
N ALA A 58 1.13 7.83 -19.40
CA ALA A 58 0.91 9.27 -19.44
C ALA A 58 2.06 10.02 -20.15
N ILE A 59 3.30 9.61 -19.97
CA ILE A 59 4.46 10.17 -20.65
C ILE A 59 4.38 9.93 -22.18
N GLU A 60 4.04 8.73 -22.59
CA GLU A 60 3.89 8.39 -24.01
C GLU A 60 2.73 9.16 -24.67
N GLU A 61 1.61 9.29 -23.97
CA GLU A 61 0.48 10.06 -24.46
C GLU A 61 0.80 11.56 -24.53
N TYR A 62 1.54 12.12 -23.57
CA TYR A 62 2.00 13.49 -23.60
C TYR A 62 2.85 13.75 -24.87
N GLN A 63 3.79 12.84 -25.17
CA GLN A 63 4.62 12.91 -26.37
C GLN A 63 3.78 12.83 -27.65
N PHE A 64 2.78 11.95 -27.68
CA PHE A 64 1.88 11.81 -28.81
C PHE A 64 1.04 13.09 -29.06
N MET A 65 0.52 13.70 -27.99
CA MET A 65 -0.34 14.87 -28.07
C MET A 65 0.44 16.17 -28.38
N ASN A 66 1.64 16.32 -27.82
CA ASN A 66 2.43 17.56 -27.90
C ASN A 66 3.59 17.48 -28.91
N GLY A 67 3.90 16.29 -29.43
CA GLY A 67 5.05 16.08 -30.33
C GLY A 67 6.43 16.14 -29.65
N THR A 68 6.46 16.40 -28.34
CA THR A 68 7.69 16.51 -27.55
C THR A 68 7.55 15.70 -26.25
N TRP A 69 8.67 15.23 -25.72
CA TRP A 69 8.70 14.55 -24.43
C TRP A 69 8.55 15.56 -23.28
N PRO A 70 7.90 15.17 -22.17
CA PRO A 70 7.84 16.04 -20.99
C PRO A 70 9.24 16.26 -20.40
N ASN A 71 9.46 17.44 -19.83
CA ASN A 71 10.73 17.79 -19.19
C ASN A 71 10.78 17.30 -17.75
N THR A 72 9.62 17.28 -17.08
CA THR A 72 9.47 16.83 -15.70
C THR A 72 8.30 15.87 -15.58
N LEU A 73 8.33 15.05 -14.52
CA LEU A 73 7.21 14.16 -14.24
C LEU A 73 5.92 14.94 -13.91
N ALA A 74 6.06 16.12 -13.30
CA ALA A 74 4.94 17.00 -13.00
C ALA A 74 4.15 17.45 -14.24
N ASP A 75 4.79 17.54 -15.39
CA ASP A 75 4.14 17.92 -16.64
C ASP A 75 3.03 16.95 -17.05
N VAL A 76 3.12 15.71 -16.63
CA VAL A 76 2.13 14.66 -16.90
C VAL A 76 1.28 14.30 -15.71
N THR A 77 1.81 14.38 -14.49
CA THR A 77 1.08 13.98 -13.27
C THR A 77 0.19 15.08 -12.71
N SER A 78 0.36 16.32 -13.15
CA SER A 78 -0.55 17.44 -12.80
C SER A 78 -1.85 17.45 -13.59
N ASP A 79 -1.97 16.60 -14.61
CA ASP A 79 -3.22 16.47 -15.38
C ASP A 79 -4.29 15.75 -14.55
N THR A 80 -5.27 16.51 -14.09
CA THR A 80 -6.38 16.01 -13.27
C THR A 80 -7.34 15.10 -14.03
N SER A 81 -7.32 15.10 -15.35
CA SER A 81 -8.13 14.19 -16.16
C SER A 81 -7.60 12.75 -16.10
N ARG A 82 -6.29 12.58 -15.91
CA ARG A 82 -5.62 11.29 -15.78
C ARG A 82 -5.41 10.88 -14.35
N PHE A 83 -5.04 11.82 -13.52
CA PHE A 83 -4.74 11.64 -12.11
C PHE A 83 -5.68 12.52 -11.27
N PRO A 84 -6.97 12.15 -11.19
CA PRO A 84 -7.96 12.96 -10.47
C PRO A 84 -7.65 13.09 -8.98
N ASP A 85 -6.98 12.11 -8.41
CA ASP A 85 -6.56 12.10 -7.00
C ASP A 85 -5.15 12.68 -6.78
N GLY A 86 -4.57 13.28 -7.83
CA GLY A 86 -3.23 13.82 -7.82
C GLY A 86 -2.16 12.83 -8.28
N ALA A 87 -0.90 13.24 -8.23
CA ALA A 87 0.22 12.42 -8.64
C ALA A 87 0.30 11.12 -7.82
N PRO A 88 0.58 9.96 -8.45
CA PRO A 88 0.78 8.71 -7.73
C PRO A 88 1.90 8.82 -6.70
N VAL A 89 1.74 8.13 -5.56
CA VAL A 89 2.71 8.11 -4.46
C VAL A 89 3.15 6.68 -4.21
N CYS A 90 4.46 6.49 -4.03
CA CYS A 90 4.98 5.18 -3.66
C CYS A 90 4.51 4.79 -2.24
N PRO A 91 3.89 3.60 -2.05
CA PRO A 91 3.40 3.18 -0.74
C PRO A 91 4.52 3.00 0.30
N LYS A 92 5.77 2.86 -0.13
CA LYS A 92 6.94 2.72 0.73
C LYS A 92 7.78 4.01 0.83
N ASN A 93 7.16 5.16 0.57
CA ASN A 93 7.79 6.49 0.63
C ASN A 93 8.95 6.70 -0.36
N GLY A 94 9.00 5.95 -1.46
CA GLY A 94 9.91 6.23 -2.57
C GLY A 94 9.52 7.50 -3.30
N THR A 95 10.47 8.09 -3.99
CA THR A 95 10.27 9.28 -4.83
C THR A 95 10.25 8.87 -6.29
N TYR A 96 9.23 9.31 -7.02
CA TYR A 96 9.18 9.14 -8.46
C TYR A 96 9.90 10.30 -9.18
N SER A 97 10.63 9.97 -10.24
CA SER A 97 11.32 10.93 -11.09
C SER A 97 11.22 10.52 -12.55
N LEU A 98 11.41 11.47 -13.44
CA LEU A 98 11.51 11.20 -14.86
C LEU A 98 12.97 10.95 -15.24
N ASP A 99 13.27 9.77 -15.75
CA ASP A 99 14.53 9.51 -16.42
C ASP A 99 14.50 10.10 -17.82
N THR A 100 15.24 11.18 -18.03
CA THR A 100 15.27 11.91 -19.30
C THR A 100 16.01 11.18 -20.40
N THR A 101 16.82 10.18 -20.06
CA THR A 101 17.57 9.37 -21.01
C THR A 101 16.68 8.36 -21.71
N ILE A 102 15.93 7.59 -20.91
CA ILE A 102 15.04 6.54 -21.42
C ILE A 102 13.58 6.99 -21.55
N LYS A 103 13.27 8.23 -21.14
CA LYS A 103 11.93 8.83 -21.17
C LYS A 103 10.88 8.02 -20.41
N ARG A 104 11.24 7.56 -19.21
CA ARG A 104 10.37 6.75 -18.35
C ARG A 104 10.42 7.22 -16.91
N ALA A 105 9.34 6.96 -16.20
CA ALA A 105 9.29 7.17 -14.75
C ALA A 105 10.13 6.11 -14.01
N ALA A 106 10.82 6.55 -12.98
CA ALA A 106 11.62 5.70 -12.11
C ALA A 106 11.29 5.95 -10.64
N CYS A 107 11.45 4.92 -9.82
CA CYS A 107 11.30 5.02 -8.38
C CYS A 107 12.67 4.98 -7.70
N SER A 108 12.88 5.80 -6.68
CA SER A 108 14.12 5.82 -5.90
C SER A 108 14.44 4.48 -5.21
N LEU A 109 13.43 3.62 -5.01
CA LEU A 109 13.57 2.30 -4.40
C LEU A 109 13.76 1.17 -5.43
N ALA A 110 13.98 1.50 -6.70
CA ALA A 110 14.14 0.50 -7.77
C ALA A 110 15.30 -0.47 -7.52
N ALA A 111 16.43 0.04 -7.05
CA ALA A 111 17.64 -0.77 -6.81
C ALA A 111 17.60 -1.53 -5.48
N SER A 112 16.98 -0.95 -4.44
CA SER A 112 16.98 -1.55 -3.09
C SER A 112 15.86 -2.56 -2.87
N ASP A 113 14.67 -2.26 -3.37
CA ASP A 113 13.44 -2.99 -3.04
C ASP A 113 12.70 -3.53 -4.27
N GLY A 114 13.31 -3.45 -5.45
CA GLY A 114 12.72 -3.95 -6.70
C GLY A 114 11.48 -3.16 -7.16
N HIS A 115 11.38 -1.89 -6.81
CA HIS A 115 10.31 -0.99 -7.23
C HIS A 115 10.55 -0.44 -8.66
N ALA A 116 10.82 -1.34 -9.60
CA ALA A 116 11.05 -1.04 -11.00
C ALA A 116 10.14 -1.88 -11.90
N LEU A 117 9.92 -1.39 -13.11
CA LEU A 117 9.30 -2.17 -14.19
C LEU A 117 10.36 -2.99 -14.92
#